data_0f0a70aa844f4aabd8d3596325cb6063
#
_entry.id   0f0a70aa844f4aabd8d3596325cb6063
#
_cell.length_a   1.000
_cell.length_b   1.000
_cell.length_c   1.000
_cell.angle_alpha   90.00
_cell.angle_beta   90.00
_cell.angle_gamma   90.00
#
_symmetry.space_group_name_H-M   'P 1'
#
loop_
_entity.id
_entity.type
_entity.pdbx_description
1 polymer ?
#
loop_
_entity_poly.entity_id
_entity_poly.type
_entity_poly.pdbx_seq_one_letter_code
_entity_poly.pdbx_strand_id
1 'polypeptide(L)'
;MSLLLYNPQRDLPINLQVKPKSWIVSVVISIKKFHGLFSQEADYISFLNNENKDTKYYKDGKISPSMSICLNQVINYNLNDIIKPLYFKAKAYELLSLYFNRTEDANIEQCPFLADENNVTKIKRAKSIIISKMTEPPTLQELSEEINLSLKKLKEGFKQIYGDTVYGFLFDYKMEVARKLLETGKLNVNEIALKVGYSTGSHFITAFKKKYGTTPKKYLQSN
;
A
#
# COMPACT_ATOMS: atom_id res chain seq x y z
N MET A 1 3.98 -3.52 -13.43
CA MET A 1 3.57 -4.62 -14.32
C MET A 1 2.70 -5.56 -13.50
N SER A 2 1.58 -5.98 -14.01
CA SER A 2 0.74 -7.05 -13.47
C SER A 2 0.81 -8.26 -14.40
N LEU A 3 0.75 -9.45 -13.83
CA LEU A 3 0.86 -10.70 -14.55
C LEU A 3 -0.25 -11.64 -14.09
N LEU A 4 -1.03 -12.16 -15.01
CA LEU A 4 -1.97 -13.24 -14.79
C LEU A 4 -1.42 -14.51 -15.43
N LEU A 5 -1.32 -15.56 -14.62
CA LEU A 5 -0.97 -16.90 -15.05
C LEU A 5 -2.13 -17.85 -14.69
N TYR A 6 -2.67 -18.49 -15.68
CA TYR A 6 -3.65 -19.56 -15.50
C TYR A 6 -3.07 -20.86 -16.05
N ASN A 7 -2.96 -21.88 -15.22
CA ASN A 7 -2.45 -23.18 -15.63
C ASN A 7 -3.27 -24.34 -15.03
N PRO A 8 -4.08 -25.02 -15.82
CA PRO A 8 -4.87 -26.17 -15.37
C PRO A 8 -4.01 -27.40 -15.05
N GLN A 9 -2.76 -27.47 -15.53
CA GLN A 9 -1.87 -28.64 -15.42
C GLN A 9 -0.95 -28.64 -14.17
N ARG A 10 -1.21 -27.80 -13.18
CA ARG A 10 -0.52 -27.68 -11.88
C ARG A 10 0.88 -27.08 -11.87
N ASP A 11 1.66 -27.13 -12.93
CA ASP A 11 3.00 -26.55 -12.96
C ASP A 11 2.94 -25.06 -13.30
N LEU A 12 3.47 -24.23 -12.41
CA LEU A 12 3.60 -22.78 -12.61
C LEU A 12 5.09 -22.40 -12.63
N PRO A 13 5.86 -22.79 -13.67
CA PRO A 13 7.24 -22.36 -13.78
C PRO A 13 7.25 -20.87 -14.06
N ILE A 14 7.60 -20.08 -13.04
CA ILE A 14 7.71 -18.62 -13.15
C ILE A 14 9.19 -18.28 -13.06
N ASN A 15 9.75 -17.76 -14.14
CA ASN A 15 11.07 -17.16 -14.13
C ASN A 15 10.91 -15.64 -14.30
N LEU A 16 11.01 -14.90 -13.19
CA LEU A 16 10.85 -13.46 -13.17
C LEU A 16 12.21 -12.79 -12.92
N GLN A 17 12.67 -11.99 -13.87
CA GLN A 17 13.79 -11.09 -13.63
C GLN A 17 13.30 -9.86 -12.90
N VAL A 18 13.64 -9.73 -11.62
CA VAL A 18 13.21 -8.66 -10.76
C VAL A 18 14.35 -7.66 -10.55
N LYS A 19 14.06 -6.37 -10.73
CA LYS A 19 15.03 -5.31 -10.44
C LYS A 19 15.29 -5.21 -8.93
N PRO A 20 16.50 -4.82 -8.50
CA PRO A 20 16.78 -4.53 -7.09
C PRO A 20 15.76 -3.55 -6.50
N LYS A 21 15.38 -3.72 -5.23
CA LYS A 21 14.39 -2.91 -4.51
C LYS A 21 12.97 -2.96 -5.09
N SER A 22 12.58 -4.07 -5.72
CA SER A 22 11.21 -4.30 -6.17
C SER A 22 10.42 -5.12 -5.15
N TRP A 23 9.10 -4.89 -5.10
CA TRP A 23 8.16 -5.71 -4.35
C TRP A 23 7.40 -6.62 -5.29
N ILE A 24 7.20 -7.87 -4.88
CA ILE A 24 6.34 -8.82 -5.57
C ILE A 24 5.19 -9.16 -4.62
N VAL A 25 3.97 -8.96 -5.08
CA VAL A 25 2.76 -9.45 -4.42
C VAL A 25 2.18 -10.55 -5.30
N SER A 26 2.08 -11.75 -4.74
CA SER A 26 1.53 -12.93 -5.43
C SER A 26 0.20 -13.33 -4.82
N VAL A 27 -0.82 -13.49 -5.64
CA VAL A 27 -2.11 -14.08 -5.27
C VAL A 27 -2.20 -15.44 -5.94
N VAL A 28 -2.13 -16.49 -5.14
CA VAL A 28 -2.24 -17.88 -5.62
C VAL A 28 -3.61 -18.42 -5.22
N ILE A 29 -4.36 -18.91 -6.20
CA ILE A 29 -5.71 -19.42 -5.99
C ILE A 29 -5.89 -20.73 -6.76
N SER A 30 -6.55 -21.73 -6.16
CA SER A 30 -6.88 -22.95 -6.87
C SER A 30 -7.90 -22.68 -7.98
N ILE A 31 -7.79 -23.41 -9.09
CA ILE A 31 -8.71 -23.26 -10.24
C ILE A 31 -10.17 -23.43 -9.82
N LYS A 32 -10.48 -24.46 -9.01
CA LYS A 32 -11.84 -24.67 -8.48
C LYS A 32 -12.37 -23.45 -7.74
N LYS A 33 -11.54 -22.84 -6.89
CA LYS A 33 -11.94 -21.65 -6.13
C LYS A 33 -12.04 -20.42 -7.03
N PHE A 34 -11.16 -20.30 -8.01
CA PHE A 34 -11.15 -19.23 -8.98
C PHE A 34 -12.46 -19.22 -9.81
N HIS A 35 -12.83 -20.37 -10.38
CA HIS A 35 -14.10 -20.52 -11.11
C HIS A 35 -15.33 -20.22 -10.23
N GLY A 36 -15.28 -20.58 -8.95
CA GLY A 36 -16.35 -20.27 -8.00
C GLY A 36 -16.50 -18.80 -7.62
N LEU A 37 -15.58 -17.92 -8.03
CA LEU A 37 -15.68 -16.47 -7.81
C LEU A 37 -16.51 -15.77 -8.88
N PHE A 38 -16.66 -16.39 -10.05
CA PHE A 38 -17.38 -15.82 -11.18
C PHE A 38 -18.74 -16.50 -11.30
N SER A 39 -19.78 -15.72 -11.58
CA SER A 39 -21.10 -16.24 -11.93
C SER A 39 -21.03 -17.00 -13.25
N GLN A 40 -22.06 -17.81 -13.54
CA GLN A 40 -22.14 -18.62 -14.78
C GLN A 40 -22.09 -17.80 -16.08
N GLU A 41 -22.20 -16.47 -15.99
CA GLU A 41 -22.16 -15.52 -17.11
C GLU A 41 -20.73 -14.96 -17.38
N ALA A 42 -19.68 -15.58 -16.88
CA ALA A 42 -18.29 -15.12 -17.07
C ALA A 42 -17.70 -15.41 -18.46
N ASP A 43 -18.52 -15.56 -19.48
CA ASP A 43 -18.11 -15.83 -20.87
C ASP A 43 -17.26 -14.71 -21.48
N TYR A 44 -17.31 -13.49 -20.92
CA TYR A 44 -16.45 -12.39 -21.30
C TYR A 44 -14.97 -12.59 -20.88
N ILE A 45 -14.68 -13.53 -19.99
CA ILE A 45 -13.31 -13.88 -19.62
C ILE A 45 -12.83 -15.01 -20.53
N SER A 46 -12.11 -14.64 -21.60
CA SER A 46 -11.77 -15.53 -22.70
C SER A 46 -11.12 -16.87 -22.34
N PHE A 47 -10.39 -16.94 -21.23
CA PHE A 47 -9.73 -18.20 -20.80
C PHE A 47 -10.59 -19.05 -19.83
N LEU A 48 -11.75 -18.53 -19.40
CA LEU A 48 -12.73 -19.26 -18.59
C LEU A 48 -13.86 -19.87 -19.41
N ASN A 49 -13.98 -19.52 -20.69
CA ASN A 49 -14.97 -20.09 -21.56
C ASN A 49 -14.69 -21.59 -21.78
N ASN A 50 -15.73 -22.34 -22.14
CA ASN A 50 -15.66 -23.80 -22.27
C ASN A 50 -14.60 -24.29 -23.27
N GLU A 51 -14.22 -23.50 -24.25
CA GLU A 51 -13.25 -23.83 -25.29
C GLU A 51 -11.79 -23.72 -24.76
N ASN A 52 -11.52 -22.82 -23.82
CA ASN A 52 -10.18 -22.47 -23.38
C ASN A 52 -9.83 -22.90 -21.95
N LYS A 53 -10.78 -23.43 -21.16
CA LYS A 53 -10.60 -23.75 -19.73
C LYS A 53 -9.47 -24.72 -19.44
N ASP A 54 -9.08 -25.56 -20.40
CA ASP A 54 -8.03 -26.57 -20.27
C ASP A 54 -6.70 -26.10 -20.87
N THR A 55 -6.62 -24.88 -21.40
CA THR A 55 -5.41 -24.30 -21.98
C THR A 55 -4.69 -23.38 -21.00
N LYS A 56 -3.36 -23.36 -21.10
CA LYS A 56 -2.54 -22.40 -20.35
C LYS A 56 -2.82 -20.99 -20.88
N TYR A 57 -3.02 -20.05 -19.96
CA TYR A 57 -3.24 -18.67 -20.32
C TYR A 57 -2.24 -17.78 -19.58
N TYR A 58 -1.70 -16.83 -20.30
CA TYR A 58 -0.76 -15.86 -19.81
C TYR A 58 -1.15 -14.48 -20.33
N LYS A 59 -1.22 -13.49 -19.45
CA LYS A 59 -1.44 -12.09 -19.81
C LYS A 59 -0.67 -11.17 -18.88
N ASP A 60 0.14 -10.32 -19.45
CA ASP A 60 0.74 -9.19 -18.75
C ASP A 60 -0.07 -7.90 -18.98
N GLY A 61 0.18 -6.91 -18.12
CA GLY A 61 -0.51 -5.66 -18.25
C GLY A 61 0.02 -4.57 -17.33
N LYS A 62 -0.46 -3.38 -17.52
CA LYS A 62 -0.17 -2.27 -16.61
C LYS A 62 -0.95 -2.42 -15.32
N ILE A 63 -0.38 -1.96 -14.21
CA ILE A 63 -1.08 -1.83 -12.95
C ILE A 63 -1.91 -0.55 -13.02
N SER A 64 -3.23 -0.66 -12.80
CA SER A 64 -4.10 0.51 -12.73
C SER A 64 -3.83 1.33 -11.47
N PRO A 65 -4.24 2.61 -11.41
CA PRO A 65 -4.15 3.42 -10.18
C PRO A 65 -4.81 2.74 -8.99
N SER A 66 -6.01 2.18 -9.14
CA SER A 66 -6.73 1.47 -8.08
C SER A 66 -5.99 0.23 -7.60
N MET A 67 -5.45 -0.59 -8.50
CA MET A 67 -4.58 -1.71 -8.15
C MET A 67 -3.32 -1.24 -7.41
N SER A 68 -2.73 -0.13 -7.81
CA SER A 68 -1.55 0.44 -7.14
C SER A 68 -1.83 0.83 -5.70
N ILE A 69 -3.03 1.35 -5.41
CA ILE A 69 -3.49 1.70 -4.07
C ILE A 69 -3.67 0.44 -3.24
N CYS A 70 -4.39 -0.55 -3.76
CA CYS A 70 -4.59 -1.82 -3.08
C CYS A 70 -3.25 -2.49 -2.73
N LEU A 71 -2.29 -2.50 -3.67
CA LEU A 71 -0.93 -3.01 -3.45
C LEU A 71 -0.17 -2.22 -2.38
N ASN A 72 -0.26 -0.88 -2.37
CA ASN A 72 0.36 -0.06 -1.32
C ASN A 72 -0.21 -0.38 0.06
N GLN A 73 -1.52 -0.61 0.17
CA GLN A 73 -2.17 -1.00 1.41
C GLN A 73 -1.69 -2.39 1.88
N VAL A 74 -1.48 -3.33 0.95
CA VAL A 74 -0.93 -4.67 1.25
C VAL A 74 0.52 -4.58 1.74
N ILE A 75 1.34 -3.71 1.15
CA ILE A 75 2.76 -3.58 1.52
C ILE A 75 2.95 -2.82 2.84
N ASN A 76 2.12 -1.81 3.09
CA ASN A 76 2.26 -0.91 4.24
C ASN A 76 1.14 -1.11 5.29
N TYR A 77 0.62 -2.32 5.42
CA TYR A 77 -0.43 -2.60 6.41
C TYR A 77 0.10 -2.44 7.85
N ASN A 78 -0.81 -2.03 8.75
CA ASN A 78 -0.55 -1.95 10.19
C ASN A 78 -1.75 -2.54 10.94
N LEU A 79 -1.78 -3.87 11.07
CA LEU A 79 -2.90 -4.60 11.64
C LEU A 79 -2.42 -5.65 12.64
N ASN A 80 -3.27 -5.95 13.62
CA ASN A 80 -3.09 -7.06 14.54
C ASN A 80 -3.02 -8.39 13.76
N ASP A 81 -2.14 -9.29 14.18
CA ASP A 81 -1.90 -10.59 13.54
C ASP A 81 -3.16 -11.46 13.42
N ILE A 82 -4.10 -11.34 14.34
CA ILE A 82 -5.38 -12.06 14.32
C ILE A 82 -6.23 -11.68 13.09
N ILE A 83 -6.26 -10.39 12.73
CA ILE A 83 -7.07 -9.86 11.61
C ILE A 83 -6.35 -9.96 10.27
N LYS A 84 -5.03 -10.08 10.31
CA LYS A 84 -4.15 -10.10 9.13
C LYS A 84 -4.59 -11.10 8.04
N PRO A 85 -4.91 -12.38 8.33
CA PRO A 85 -5.33 -13.32 7.30
C PRO A 85 -6.63 -12.90 6.59
N LEU A 86 -7.59 -12.34 7.34
CA LEU A 86 -8.83 -11.84 6.76
C LEU A 86 -8.59 -10.63 5.86
N TYR A 87 -7.74 -9.70 6.31
CA TYR A 87 -7.37 -8.52 5.54
C TYR A 87 -6.70 -8.87 4.21
N PHE A 88 -5.69 -9.74 4.21
CA PHE A 88 -5.01 -10.15 2.99
C PHE A 88 -5.94 -10.93 2.04
N LYS A 89 -6.86 -11.72 2.58
CA LYS A 89 -7.88 -12.39 1.77
C LYS A 89 -8.82 -11.39 1.10
N ALA A 90 -9.29 -10.37 1.83
CA ALA A 90 -10.10 -9.30 1.27
C ALA A 90 -9.35 -8.52 0.17
N LYS A 91 -8.08 -8.17 0.41
CA LYS A 91 -7.22 -7.48 -0.56
C LYS A 91 -6.91 -8.33 -1.81
N ALA A 92 -6.78 -9.63 -1.65
CA ALA A 92 -6.64 -10.53 -2.80
C ALA A 92 -7.89 -10.52 -3.68
N TYR A 93 -9.08 -10.55 -3.09
CA TYR A 93 -10.33 -10.44 -3.86
C TYR A 93 -10.51 -9.06 -4.50
N GLU A 94 -10.15 -7.99 -3.82
CA GLU A 94 -10.16 -6.64 -4.37
C GLU A 94 -9.21 -6.54 -5.57
N LEU A 95 -8.00 -7.06 -5.47
CA LEU A 95 -7.04 -7.08 -6.60
C LEU A 95 -7.57 -7.89 -7.79
N LEU A 96 -8.21 -9.03 -7.55
CA LEU A 96 -8.81 -9.84 -8.60
C LEU A 96 -9.97 -9.07 -9.26
N SER A 97 -10.86 -8.46 -8.50
CA SER A 97 -11.97 -7.68 -9.05
C SER A 97 -11.46 -6.51 -9.89
N LEU A 98 -10.46 -5.76 -9.41
CA LEU A 98 -9.85 -4.66 -10.16
C LEU A 98 -9.09 -5.15 -11.41
N TYR A 99 -8.52 -6.35 -11.36
CA TYR A 99 -7.83 -6.93 -12.51
C TYR A 99 -8.81 -7.32 -13.62
N PHE A 100 -9.95 -7.92 -13.27
CA PHE A 100 -10.94 -8.40 -14.23
C PHE A 100 -11.97 -7.34 -14.63
N ASN A 101 -12.14 -6.26 -13.86
CA ASN A 101 -12.97 -5.11 -14.22
C ASN A 101 -12.33 -4.22 -15.29
N ARG A 102 -11.66 -4.83 -16.27
CA ARG A 102 -11.07 -4.11 -17.41
C ARG A 102 -12.04 -4.12 -18.60
N THR A 103 -13.18 -3.48 -18.44
CA THR A 103 -14.00 -3.10 -19.60
C THR A 103 -13.38 -1.85 -20.24
N GLU A 104 -13.46 -1.72 -21.56
CA GLU A 104 -13.00 -0.53 -22.27
C GLU A 104 -13.72 0.74 -21.77
N ASP A 105 -14.89 0.57 -21.15
CA ASP A 105 -15.71 1.60 -20.50
C ASP A 105 -15.50 1.75 -18.98
N ALA A 106 -14.52 1.08 -18.38
CA ALA A 106 -14.26 1.10 -16.92
C ALA A 106 -13.82 2.48 -16.37
N ASN A 107 -13.93 3.54 -17.16
CA ASN A 107 -13.73 4.91 -16.71
C ASN A 107 -14.90 5.48 -15.87
N ILE A 108 -16.03 4.75 -15.72
CA ILE A 108 -17.28 5.36 -15.20
C ILE A 108 -17.45 5.20 -13.69
N GLU A 109 -16.81 4.25 -13.00
CA GLU A 109 -17.00 4.04 -11.55
C GLU A 109 -15.76 4.18 -10.68
N GLN A 110 -14.64 4.58 -11.24
CA GLN A 110 -13.48 4.94 -10.41
C GLN A 110 -13.78 6.29 -9.75
N CYS A 111 -13.53 6.38 -8.45
CA CYS A 111 -13.50 7.67 -7.78
C CYS A 111 -12.78 8.69 -8.71
N PRO A 112 -13.45 9.77 -9.15
CA PRO A 112 -12.92 10.67 -10.18
C PRO A 112 -11.52 11.20 -9.88
N PHE A 113 -11.15 11.21 -8.59
CA PHE A 113 -9.83 11.58 -8.13
C PHE A 113 -8.76 10.55 -8.46
N LEU A 114 -9.09 9.25 -8.39
CA LEU A 114 -8.15 8.14 -8.61
C LEU A 114 -8.00 7.78 -10.11
N ALA A 115 -9.00 8.14 -10.91
CA ALA A 115 -8.95 8.00 -12.36
C ALA A 115 -7.94 8.98 -13.00
N ASP A 116 -7.60 10.07 -12.30
CA ASP A 116 -6.60 11.04 -12.75
C ASP A 116 -5.20 10.64 -12.24
N GLU A 117 -4.41 10.01 -13.11
CA GLU A 117 -3.01 9.62 -12.82
C GLU A 117 -2.16 10.82 -12.35
N ASN A 118 -2.48 12.02 -12.79
CA ASN A 118 -1.82 13.25 -12.36
C ASN A 118 -2.09 13.54 -10.88
N ASN A 119 -3.33 13.38 -10.42
CA ASN A 119 -3.67 13.54 -8.99
C ASN A 119 -2.95 12.50 -8.13
N VAL A 120 -2.90 11.23 -8.56
CA VAL A 120 -2.16 10.17 -7.85
C VAL A 120 -0.67 10.49 -7.76
N THR A 121 -0.08 10.97 -8.85
CA THR A 121 1.33 11.38 -8.90
C THR A 121 1.60 12.55 -7.95
N LYS A 122 0.71 13.55 -7.89
CA LYS A 122 0.81 14.68 -6.97
C LYS A 122 0.72 14.25 -5.51
N ILE A 123 -0.17 13.30 -5.16
CA ILE A 123 -0.23 12.75 -3.80
C ILE A 123 1.02 11.95 -3.45
N LYS A 124 1.59 11.18 -4.38
CA LYS A 124 2.89 10.51 -4.17
C LYS A 124 4.01 11.54 -3.92
N ARG A 125 4.00 12.67 -4.65
CA ARG A 125 4.93 13.77 -4.41
C ARG A 125 4.73 14.38 -3.02
N ALA A 126 3.49 14.61 -2.57
CA ALA A 126 3.19 15.08 -1.22
C ALA A 126 3.80 14.18 -0.14
N LYS A 127 3.67 12.85 -0.28
CA LYS A 127 4.33 11.88 0.61
C LYS A 127 5.85 12.07 0.63
N SER A 128 6.48 12.20 -0.54
CA SER A 128 7.94 12.40 -0.62
C SER A 128 8.39 13.68 0.07
N ILE A 129 7.66 14.78 -0.12
CA ILE A 129 7.93 16.07 0.53
C ILE A 129 7.84 15.96 2.05
N ILE A 130 6.75 15.37 2.58
CA ILE A 130 6.55 15.29 4.02
C ILE A 130 7.54 14.36 4.71
N ILE A 131 8.02 13.32 4.01
CA ILE A 131 9.09 12.45 4.50
C ILE A 131 10.43 13.19 4.50
N SER A 132 10.78 13.89 3.43
CA SER A 132 12.05 14.61 3.33
C SER A 132 12.16 15.75 4.32
N LYS A 133 11.03 16.39 4.64
CA LYS A 133 10.92 17.48 5.63
C LYS A 133 10.33 16.99 6.97
N MET A 134 10.60 15.74 7.37
CA MET A 134 9.91 15.14 8.52
C MET A 134 10.18 15.87 9.85
N THR A 135 11.33 16.52 10.01
CA THR A 135 11.68 17.28 11.22
C THR A 135 10.90 18.58 11.32
N GLU A 136 10.70 19.25 10.19
CA GLU A 136 9.96 20.51 10.05
C GLU A 136 8.97 20.37 8.88
N PRO A 137 7.86 19.65 9.09
CA PRO A 137 6.92 19.38 8.02
C PRO A 137 6.15 20.62 7.62
N PRO A 138 5.89 20.83 6.32
CA PRO A 138 5.06 21.94 5.86
C PRO A 138 3.64 21.81 6.40
N THR A 139 2.94 22.91 6.50
CA THR A 139 1.49 22.92 6.74
C THR A 139 0.75 22.24 5.60
N LEU A 140 -0.49 21.79 5.84
CA LEU A 140 -1.30 21.20 4.77
C LEU A 140 -1.58 22.20 3.64
N GLN A 141 -1.63 23.48 3.96
CA GLN A 141 -1.82 24.55 2.97
C GLN A 141 -0.59 24.64 2.06
N GLU A 142 0.59 24.82 2.64
CA GLU A 142 1.86 24.87 1.89
C GLU A 142 2.08 23.61 1.05
N LEU A 143 1.78 22.44 1.64
CA LEU A 143 1.90 21.18 0.92
C LEU A 143 0.95 21.11 -0.27
N SER A 144 -0.29 21.58 -0.13
CA SER A 144 -1.28 21.59 -1.19
C SER A 144 -0.88 22.52 -2.35
N GLU A 145 -0.30 23.68 -2.01
CA GLU A 145 0.25 24.64 -2.97
C GLU A 145 1.46 24.07 -3.70
N GLU A 146 2.41 23.46 -2.97
CA GLU A 146 3.64 22.88 -3.55
C GLU A 146 3.35 21.75 -4.57
N ILE A 147 2.26 21.00 -4.36
CA ILE A 147 1.85 19.92 -5.29
C ILE A 147 0.78 20.36 -6.30
N ASN A 148 0.35 21.60 -6.23
CA ASN A 148 -0.68 22.19 -7.10
C ASN A 148 -2.00 21.38 -7.06
N LEU A 149 -2.52 21.15 -5.84
CA LEU A 149 -3.83 20.56 -5.54
C LEU A 149 -4.59 21.42 -4.53
N SER A 150 -5.92 21.38 -4.57
CA SER A 150 -6.70 22.00 -3.49
C SER A 150 -6.50 21.22 -2.17
N LEU A 151 -6.60 21.91 -1.04
CA LEU A 151 -6.47 21.33 0.29
C LEU A 151 -7.45 20.14 0.52
N LYS A 152 -8.68 20.26 -0.01
CA LYS A 152 -9.67 19.18 0.03
C LYS A 152 -9.16 17.95 -0.72
N LYS A 153 -8.73 18.12 -1.97
CA LYS A 153 -8.19 17.02 -2.79
C LYS A 153 -6.94 16.39 -2.19
N LEU A 154 -6.05 17.17 -1.56
CA LEU A 154 -4.89 16.64 -0.84
C LEU A 154 -5.34 15.72 0.31
N LYS A 155 -6.25 16.19 1.20
CA LYS A 155 -6.70 15.40 2.36
C LYS A 155 -7.40 14.11 1.95
N GLU A 156 -8.34 14.20 1.01
CA GLU A 156 -9.11 13.04 0.53
C GLU A 156 -8.22 12.05 -0.21
N GLY A 157 -7.42 12.52 -1.16
CA GLY A 157 -6.53 11.67 -1.95
C GLY A 157 -5.44 11.01 -1.12
N PHE A 158 -4.88 11.72 -0.14
CA PHE A 158 -3.87 11.12 0.75
C PHE A 158 -4.48 10.00 1.60
N LYS A 159 -5.68 10.24 2.16
CA LYS A 159 -6.41 9.21 2.92
C LYS A 159 -6.82 8.02 2.05
N GLN A 160 -7.23 8.26 0.81
CA GLN A 160 -7.59 7.19 -0.14
C GLN A 160 -6.37 6.33 -0.53
N ILE A 161 -5.22 6.97 -0.80
CA ILE A 161 -4.02 6.25 -1.26
C ILE A 161 -3.28 5.57 -0.12
N TYR A 162 -3.16 6.22 1.04
CA TYR A 162 -2.33 5.73 2.16
C TYR A 162 -3.14 5.25 3.37
N GLY A 163 -4.46 5.36 3.35
CA GLY A 163 -5.34 4.87 4.41
C GLY A 163 -5.41 5.78 5.65
N ASP A 164 -4.64 6.88 5.69
CA ASP A 164 -4.55 7.79 6.83
C ASP A 164 -4.44 9.26 6.39
N THR A 165 -4.57 10.15 7.35
CA THR A 165 -4.29 11.58 7.15
C THR A 165 -2.81 11.81 6.89
N VAL A 166 -2.47 12.96 6.28
CA VAL A 166 -1.07 13.34 6.01
C VAL A 166 -0.21 13.29 7.28
N TYR A 167 -0.70 13.86 8.38
CA TYR A 167 0.06 13.87 9.64
C TYR A 167 -0.04 12.57 10.43
N GLY A 168 -1.10 11.78 10.28
CA GLY A 168 -1.17 10.43 10.82
C GLY A 168 -0.10 9.52 10.20
N PHE A 169 -0.02 9.56 8.87
CA PHE A 169 1.04 8.86 8.14
C PHE A 169 2.45 9.33 8.57
N LEU A 170 2.67 10.65 8.70
CA LEU A 170 3.95 11.19 9.15
C LEU A 170 4.30 10.75 10.57
N PHE A 171 3.33 10.73 11.46
CA PHE A 171 3.50 10.23 12.83
C PHE A 171 3.97 8.78 12.83
N ASP A 172 3.31 7.92 12.06
CA ASP A 172 3.66 6.51 11.95
C ASP A 172 5.06 6.32 11.35
N TYR A 173 5.38 7.09 10.32
CA TYR A 173 6.71 7.09 9.71
C TYR A 173 7.81 7.50 10.69
N LYS A 174 7.61 8.61 11.45
CA LYS A 174 8.54 9.05 12.49
C LYS A 174 8.77 7.99 13.57
N MET A 175 7.72 7.32 14.01
CA MET A 175 7.80 6.26 15.02
C MET A 175 8.56 5.04 14.50
N GLU A 176 8.36 4.66 13.24
CA GLU A 176 9.09 3.56 12.63
C GLU A 176 10.58 3.88 12.43
N VAL A 177 10.92 5.11 12.02
CA VAL A 177 12.32 5.58 11.96
C VAL A 177 12.94 5.56 13.36
N ALA A 178 12.22 6.06 14.36
CA ALA A 178 12.70 6.08 15.74
C ALA A 178 12.96 4.67 16.28
N ARG A 179 12.05 3.72 16.01
CA ARG A 179 12.22 2.32 16.38
C ARG A 179 13.51 1.73 15.81
N LYS A 180 13.74 1.92 14.50
CA LYS A 180 14.97 1.47 13.84
C LYS A 180 16.23 2.11 14.43
N LEU A 181 16.18 3.40 14.76
CA LEU A 181 17.32 4.08 15.38
C LEU A 181 17.60 3.57 16.81
N LEU A 182 16.55 3.27 17.59
CA LEU A 182 16.67 2.64 18.92
C LEU A 182 17.37 1.28 18.82
N GLU A 183 16.97 0.44 17.87
CA GLU A 183 17.55 -0.90 17.67
C GLU A 183 19.02 -0.88 17.30
N THR A 184 19.53 0.21 16.71
CA THR A 184 20.97 0.35 16.43
C THR A 184 21.83 0.51 17.69
N GLY A 185 21.25 0.95 18.82
CA GLY A 185 21.95 1.23 20.07
C GLY A 185 22.97 2.39 20.02
N LYS A 186 23.07 3.10 18.89
CA LYS A 186 24.10 4.15 18.67
C LYS A 186 23.72 5.52 19.20
N LEU A 187 22.44 5.76 19.47
CA LEU A 187 21.90 7.05 19.85
C LEU A 187 21.08 6.93 21.13
N ASN A 188 21.16 7.97 21.96
CA ASN A 188 20.30 8.06 23.12
C ASN A 188 18.87 8.54 22.74
N VAL A 189 17.93 8.41 23.68
CA VAL A 189 16.50 8.73 23.43
C VAL A 189 16.30 10.20 23.03
N ASN A 190 17.08 11.14 23.58
CA ASN A 190 16.95 12.55 23.25
C ASN A 190 17.49 12.85 21.85
N GLU A 191 18.59 12.22 21.45
CA GLU A 191 19.16 12.35 20.10
C GLU A 191 18.20 11.79 19.05
N ILE A 192 17.55 10.67 19.35
CA ILE A 192 16.52 10.08 18.47
C ILE A 192 15.33 11.02 18.36
N ALA A 193 14.85 11.58 19.50
CA ALA A 193 13.76 12.54 19.50
C ALA A 193 14.02 13.72 18.55
N LEU A 194 15.20 14.33 18.64
CA LEU A 194 15.60 15.43 17.75
C LEU A 194 15.66 14.98 16.28
N LYS A 195 16.24 13.80 16.00
CA LYS A 195 16.34 13.27 14.62
C LYS A 195 15.00 13.00 13.96
N VAL A 196 13.96 12.68 14.72
CA VAL A 196 12.61 12.48 14.18
C VAL A 196 11.73 13.73 14.33
N GLY A 197 12.34 14.89 14.72
CA GLY A 197 11.69 16.19 14.75
C GLY A 197 10.76 16.42 15.95
N TYR A 198 11.14 15.91 17.13
CA TYR A 198 10.54 16.29 18.42
C TYR A 198 11.46 17.28 19.13
N SER A 199 10.88 18.37 19.62
CA SER A 199 11.64 19.40 20.36
C SER A 199 12.17 18.91 21.69
N THR A 200 11.53 17.90 22.30
CA THR A 200 11.95 17.32 23.60
C THR A 200 11.81 15.80 23.63
N GLY A 201 12.67 15.14 24.40
CA GLY A 201 12.57 13.72 24.66
C GLY A 201 11.26 13.30 25.33
N SER A 202 10.68 14.16 26.17
CA SER A 202 9.41 13.88 26.85
C SER A 202 8.25 13.75 25.87
N HIS A 203 8.13 14.67 24.91
CA HIS A 203 7.12 14.58 23.86
C HIS A 203 7.29 13.34 22.98
N PHE A 204 8.54 13.03 22.65
CA PHE A 204 8.85 11.80 21.91
C PHE A 204 8.49 10.53 22.67
N ILE A 205 8.85 10.43 23.96
CA ILE A 205 8.52 9.26 24.81
C ILE A 205 7.01 9.05 24.87
N THR A 206 6.24 10.14 25.01
CA THR A 206 4.77 10.08 25.01
C THR A 206 4.23 9.57 23.66
N ALA A 207 4.74 10.09 22.56
CA ALA A 207 4.37 9.68 21.21
C ALA A 207 4.73 8.21 20.95
N PHE A 208 5.92 7.79 21.34
CA PHE A 208 6.39 6.41 21.19
C PHE A 208 5.53 5.43 22.02
N LYS A 209 5.22 5.79 23.26
CA LYS A 209 4.31 4.99 24.11
C LYS A 209 2.91 4.90 23.50
N LYS A 210 2.39 5.97 22.91
CA LYS A 210 1.09 5.95 22.21
C LYS A 210 1.10 4.95 21.04
N LYS A 211 2.20 4.84 20.28
CA LYS A 211 2.32 3.95 19.13
C LYS A 211 2.58 2.49 19.51
N TYR A 212 3.51 2.25 20.45
CA TYR A 212 4.01 0.90 20.74
C TYR A 212 3.58 0.36 22.12
N GLY A 213 2.77 1.11 22.89
CA GLY A 213 2.29 0.68 24.20
C GLY A 213 3.32 0.75 25.33
N THR A 214 4.59 1.00 25.02
CA THR A 214 5.71 1.01 25.97
C THR A 214 6.67 2.18 25.72
N THR A 215 7.52 2.51 26.70
CA THR A 215 8.52 3.57 26.54
C THR A 215 9.72 3.06 25.73
N PRO A 216 10.48 3.95 25.04
CA PRO A 216 11.66 3.56 24.26
C PRO A 216 12.66 2.71 25.05
N LYS A 217 12.91 3.08 26.33
CA LYS A 217 13.85 2.33 27.20
C LYS A 217 13.36 0.91 27.49
N LYS A 218 12.06 0.76 27.82
CA LYS A 218 11.48 -0.57 28.06
C LYS A 218 11.40 -1.41 26.80
N TYR A 219 11.15 -0.78 25.67
CA TYR A 219 11.12 -1.46 24.36
C TYR A 219 12.47 -2.13 24.05
N LEU A 220 13.59 -1.46 24.33
CA LEU A 220 14.94 -2.03 24.16
C LEU A 220 15.26 -3.16 25.14
N GLN A 221 14.64 -3.19 26.31
CA GLN A 221 14.87 -4.23 27.32
C GLN A 221 14.04 -5.49 27.09
N SER A 222 13.01 -5.42 26.25
CA SER A 222 12.10 -6.53 25.97
C SER A 222 12.40 -7.25 24.63
N ASN A 223 13.35 -6.75 23.86
CA ASN A 223 13.91 -7.35 22.67
C ASN A 223 15.37 -7.76 22.91
#